data_3d2ac2c3194e63595d0dcd5fe901b411
#
_entry.id   3d2ac2c3194e63595d0dcd5fe901b411
#
_cell.length_a   1.000
_cell.length_b   1.000
_cell.length_c   1.000
_cell.angle_alpha   90.00
_cell.angle_beta   90.00
_cell.angle_gamma   90.00
#
_symmetry.space_group_name_H-M   'P 1'
#
loop_
_entity.id
_entity.type
_entity.pdbx_description
1 polymer ?
#
loop_
_entity_poly.entity_id
_entity_poly.type
_entity_poly.pdbx_seq_one_letter_code
_entity_poly.pdbx_strand_id
1 'polypeptide(L)'
;MDFLRIISKHLKPDGKIILAIENRLGLKYWAGCTEDHFGTLFEGIQGYPKTKGVKTFSRKEFNGILEKAGNLKADWYYPYPDYKFPMTIHSDRHLPASGELHMRDYNFDRLRLDLFQESQVYNTLLSNDLYPQFANSFLLVIGKEQPQTAPVYVKFSNERDQKLSIYTEISEAADGQLTVKKVPLQKKAAAHVRNLGTICEELTGMYKEEEIEVNRCRIKGDCAQLEYLTGITLEDKLDHLLEEGRTEELEKLFFSYIKKVKNIHEKKPFEKTPEFVRVFGNVNLRSDLKCTEISNIDFVPANIILSENKVSVIDYEWTFTFPVPSQFLVYRMIFYYLELNDKRGILKERDFYEKAGILPEDIEVYVEMEHNFQQYILGEHTAMRNMYAQISPGRVEVEDYYREKKQESLEMLQIFWDNGKSFNEADSVRYLFRNGKIQTEFELPENTTMLRLDPGEMSKGLKIVKLTWEDESQVKFHTDGCEVSSGEFYFGGDDPQIIVDSVPENRKSIKIEMEILDRQTTEKKFWKVYAEQKRAMEQMSQELAQKKALVDQVEGSKAWKVYRAIKRV
;
A
#
# COMPACT_ATOMS: atom_id res chain seq x y z
N MET A 1 37.99 -11.29 13.28
CA MET A 1 39.20 -10.46 13.53
C MET A 1 40.45 -11.08 12.90
N ASP A 2 40.88 -12.26 13.29
CA ASP A 2 42.13 -12.88 12.77
C ASP A 2 42.11 -13.12 11.27
N PHE A 3 40.96 -13.50 10.71
CA PHE A 3 40.78 -13.66 9.26
C PHE A 3 41.11 -12.36 8.48
N LEU A 4 40.55 -11.22 8.87
CA LEU A 4 40.82 -9.93 8.23
C LEU A 4 42.26 -9.50 8.43
N ARG A 5 42.85 -9.76 9.61
CA ARG A 5 44.25 -9.46 9.89
C ARG A 5 45.20 -10.30 9.01
N ILE A 6 44.88 -11.55 8.73
CA ILE A 6 45.66 -12.42 7.87
C ILE A 6 45.56 -11.94 6.42
N ILE A 7 44.33 -11.75 5.91
CA ILE A 7 44.10 -11.33 4.51
C ILE A 7 44.73 -9.97 4.24
N SER A 8 44.63 -9.01 5.17
CA SER A 8 45.21 -7.67 4.98
C SER A 8 46.74 -7.67 4.74
N LYS A 9 47.46 -8.70 5.24
CA LYS A 9 48.89 -8.87 5.00
C LYS A 9 49.20 -9.29 3.56
N HIS A 10 48.24 -9.88 2.87
CA HIS A 10 48.40 -10.32 1.47
C HIS A 10 47.90 -9.28 0.46
N LEU A 11 47.35 -8.15 0.92
CA LEU A 11 46.93 -7.08 0.03
C LEU A 11 48.14 -6.32 -0.53
N LYS A 12 48.07 -6.03 -1.83
CA LYS A 12 48.93 -5.01 -2.46
C LYS A 12 48.70 -3.65 -1.80
N PRO A 13 49.57 -2.64 -1.98
CA PRO A 13 49.40 -1.32 -1.39
C PRO A 13 48.05 -0.68 -1.70
N ASP A 14 47.55 -0.82 -2.93
CA ASP A 14 46.27 -0.32 -3.44
C ASP A 14 45.15 -1.36 -3.39
N GLY A 15 45.46 -2.58 -2.90
CA GLY A 15 44.49 -3.69 -2.84
C GLY A 15 43.30 -3.42 -1.92
N LYS A 16 42.16 -3.94 -2.30
CA LYS A 16 40.90 -3.83 -1.53
C LYS A 16 40.36 -5.22 -1.19
N ILE A 17 39.72 -5.34 -0.03
CA ILE A 17 38.86 -6.46 0.33
C ILE A 17 37.42 -6.01 0.10
N ILE A 18 36.67 -6.74 -0.70
CA ILE A 18 35.22 -6.56 -0.84
C ILE A 18 34.54 -7.60 0.03
N LEU A 19 33.71 -7.17 0.94
CA LEU A 19 33.00 -8.03 1.86
C LEU A 19 31.50 -7.70 1.84
N ALA A 20 30.67 -8.69 1.57
CA ALA A 20 29.23 -8.60 1.70
C ALA A 20 28.78 -9.47 2.89
N ILE A 21 27.93 -8.94 3.75
CA ILE A 21 27.48 -9.60 4.98
C ILE A 21 26.13 -9.05 5.44
N GLU A 22 25.30 -9.92 6.02
CA GLU A 22 24.07 -9.52 6.68
C GLU A 22 24.35 -8.64 7.90
N ASN A 23 23.47 -7.66 8.09
CA ASN A 23 23.46 -6.84 9.30
C ASN A 23 22.62 -7.54 10.40
N ARG A 24 23.21 -7.83 11.55
CA ARG A 24 22.51 -8.40 12.69
C ARG A 24 21.26 -7.61 13.11
N LEU A 25 21.29 -6.28 12.94
CA LEU A 25 20.19 -5.38 13.26
C LEU A 25 19.33 -5.03 12.03
N GLY A 26 19.48 -5.75 10.91
CA GLY A 26 18.69 -5.52 9.70
C GLY A 26 17.20 -5.49 9.98
N LEU A 27 16.50 -4.50 9.40
CA LEU A 27 15.07 -4.29 9.63
C LEU A 27 14.24 -5.54 9.35
N LYS A 28 14.63 -6.33 8.34
CA LYS A 28 13.96 -7.60 7.99
C LYS A 28 13.77 -8.54 9.18
N TYR A 29 14.73 -8.60 10.11
CA TYR A 29 14.62 -9.47 11.28
C TYR A 29 13.63 -8.95 12.32
N TRP A 30 13.51 -7.63 12.44
CA TRP A 30 12.48 -7.00 13.30
C TRP A 30 11.09 -7.17 12.69
N ALA A 31 11.01 -7.16 11.36
CA ALA A 31 9.77 -7.33 10.62
C ALA A 31 9.30 -8.80 10.52
N GLY A 32 10.06 -9.76 11.07
CA GLY A 32 9.63 -11.16 11.17
C GLY A 32 10.36 -12.15 10.26
N CYS A 33 11.47 -11.74 9.60
CA CYS A 33 12.37 -12.69 8.95
C CYS A 33 13.12 -13.53 9.98
N THR A 34 13.33 -14.79 9.66
CA THR A 34 14.20 -15.66 10.43
C THR A 34 15.67 -15.29 10.24
N GLU A 35 16.51 -15.58 11.22
CA GLU A 35 17.95 -15.40 11.11
C GLU A 35 18.54 -16.31 10.01
N ASP A 36 19.44 -15.76 9.19
CA ASP A 36 19.89 -16.40 7.93
C ASP A 36 20.63 -17.74 8.12
N HIS A 37 21.35 -17.93 9.22
CA HIS A 37 22.14 -19.16 9.45
C HIS A 37 21.33 -20.26 10.15
N PHE A 38 20.51 -19.90 11.13
CA PHE A 38 19.84 -20.86 12.00
C PHE A 38 18.35 -20.99 11.73
N GLY A 39 17.75 -20.08 10.97
CA GLY A 39 16.33 -20.11 10.64
C GLY A 39 15.40 -19.85 11.84
N THR A 40 15.90 -19.22 12.89
CA THR A 40 15.16 -18.95 14.13
C THR A 40 14.78 -17.47 14.19
N LEU A 41 13.53 -17.17 14.58
CA LEU A 41 13.08 -15.80 14.76
C LEU A 41 13.83 -15.09 15.87
N PHE A 42 14.26 -13.85 15.60
CA PHE A 42 14.85 -12.90 16.55
C PHE A 42 16.19 -13.32 17.18
N GLU A 43 16.77 -14.45 16.79
CA GLU A 43 17.99 -14.99 17.42
C GLU A 43 19.17 -14.01 17.34
N GLY A 44 19.42 -13.43 16.16
CA GLY A 44 20.50 -12.46 15.96
C GLY A 44 20.31 -11.18 16.77
N ILE A 45 19.13 -10.56 16.72
CA ILE A 45 18.86 -9.31 17.44
C ILE A 45 18.87 -9.48 18.95
N GLN A 46 18.59 -10.68 19.46
CA GLN A 46 18.71 -11.03 20.88
C GLN A 46 20.15 -11.40 21.30
N GLY A 47 21.12 -11.32 20.40
CA GLY A 47 22.53 -11.59 20.71
C GLY A 47 22.92 -13.06 20.70
N TYR A 48 22.17 -13.92 20.03
CA TYR A 48 22.39 -15.37 19.90
C TYR A 48 22.34 -16.12 21.24
N PRO A 49 21.23 -16.03 22.00
CA PRO A 49 21.14 -16.68 23.32
C PRO A 49 21.12 -18.21 23.26
N LYS A 50 20.62 -18.79 22.15
CA LYS A 50 20.40 -20.24 22.02
C LYS A 50 21.45 -20.93 21.14
N THR A 51 22.13 -20.18 20.26
CA THR A 51 23.01 -20.75 19.23
C THR A 51 24.46 -20.35 19.44
N LYS A 52 25.37 -21.26 19.07
CA LYS A 52 26.84 -21.04 19.04
C LYS A 52 27.37 -21.28 17.63
N GLY A 53 28.31 -20.47 17.17
CA GLY A 53 28.95 -20.65 15.86
C GLY A 53 28.94 -19.40 15.01
N VAL A 54 28.39 -19.47 13.81
CA VAL A 54 28.35 -18.35 12.85
C VAL A 54 27.47 -17.24 13.40
N LYS A 55 27.93 -15.99 13.28
CA LYS A 55 27.21 -14.80 13.74
C LYS A 55 27.29 -13.71 12.70
N THR A 56 26.23 -12.92 12.59
CA THR A 56 26.25 -11.63 11.90
C THR A 56 26.61 -10.52 12.88
N PHE A 57 26.97 -9.36 12.37
CA PHE A 57 27.48 -8.24 13.16
C PHE A 57 26.70 -6.98 12.85
N SER A 58 26.50 -6.13 13.86
CA SER A 58 26.06 -4.77 13.65
C SER A 58 27.20 -3.90 13.10
N ARG A 59 26.86 -2.76 12.50
CA ARG A 59 27.84 -1.79 12.02
C ARG A 59 28.87 -1.42 13.09
N LYS A 60 28.42 -1.14 14.31
CA LYS A 60 29.30 -0.80 15.45
C LYS A 60 30.28 -1.93 15.80
N GLU A 61 29.79 -3.16 15.86
CA GLU A 61 30.64 -4.33 16.15
C GLU A 61 31.67 -4.55 15.07
N PHE A 62 31.26 -4.40 13.81
CA PHE A 62 32.15 -4.59 12.67
C PHE A 62 33.25 -3.51 12.62
N ASN A 63 32.95 -2.26 12.92
CA ASN A 63 33.95 -1.21 13.10
C ASN A 63 34.99 -1.59 14.17
N GLY A 64 34.58 -2.12 15.30
CA GLY A 64 35.51 -2.61 16.32
C GLY A 64 36.36 -3.82 15.86
N ILE A 65 35.84 -4.62 14.92
CA ILE A 65 36.63 -5.70 14.29
C ILE A 65 37.68 -5.11 13.35
N LEU A 66 37.35 -4.09 12.53
CA LEU A 66 38.27 -3.41 11.63
C LEU A 66 39.42 -2.72 12.38
N GLU A 67 39.13 -2.02 13.47
CA GLU A 67 40.13 -1.41 14.35
C GLU A 67 41.12 -2.44 14.88
N LYS A 68 40.60 -3.54 15.46
CA LYS A 68 41.43 -4.63 16.00
C LYS A 68 42.18 -5.42 14.94
N ALA A 69 41.76 -5.38 13.68
CA ALA A 69 42.43 -6.05 12.56
C ALA A 69 43.60 -5.27 12.00
N GLY A 70 43.88 -4.06 12.48
CA GLY A 70 45.01 -3.22 12.05
C GLY A 70 44.58 -1.84 11.57
N ASN A 71 43.56 -1.25 12.18
CA ASN A 71 42.97 0.05 11.81
C ASN A 71 42.59 0.13 10.33
N LEU A 72 42.00 -0.94 9.81
CA LEU A 72 41.49 -0.96 8.44
C LEU A 72 40.33 0.02 8.30
N LYS A 73 40.34 0.75 7.16
CA LYS A 73 39.24 1.65 6.81
C LYS A 73 38.29 0.94 5.86
N ALA A 74 37.02 1.25 5.98
CA ALA A 74 35.96 0.71 5.11
C ALA A 74 35.08 1.82 4.58
N ASP A 75 34.76 1.79 3.30
CA ASP A 75 33.64 2.47 2.72
C ASP A 75 32.42 1.57 2.90
N TRP A 76 31.36 2.13 3.47
CA TRP A 76 30.12 1.43 3.79
C TRP A 76 29.08 1.64 2.71
N TYR A 77 28.56 0.52 2.22
CA TYR A 77 27.48 0.47 1.25
C TYR A 77 26.33 -0.37 1.78
N TYR A 78 25.12 -0.02 1.38
CA TYR A 78 23.86 -0.61 1.81
C TYR A 78 23.11 -1.18 0.62
N PRO A 79 23.37 -2.44 0.23
CA PRO A 79 22.60 -3.12 -0.80
C PRO A 79 21.14 -3.29 -0.36
N TYR A 80 20.21 -2.90 -1.21
CA TYR A 80 18.78 -3.00 -0.95
C TYR A 80 18.10 -3.81 -2.07
N PRO A 81 17.18 -4.73 -1.75
CA PRO A 81 16.73 -5.12 -0.41
C PRO A 81 17.76 -5.95 0.38
N ASP A 82 18.70 -6.60 -0.28
CA ASP A 82 19.74 -7.45 0.31
C ASP A 82 20.95 -7.56 -0.64
N TYR A 83 22.15 -7.88 -0.13
CA TYR A 83 23.37 -7.97 -0.95
C TYR A 83 23.35 -9.14 -1.95
N LYS A 84 22.51 -10.16 -1.72
CA LYS A 84 22.41 -11.31 -2.62
C LYS A 84 21.82 -10.94 -3.98
N PHE A 85 20.80 -10.05 -3.97
CA PHE A 85 20.11 -9.59 -5.17
C PHE A 85 19.72 -8.10 -5.05
N PRO A 86 20.70 -7.21 -5.09
CA PRO A 86 20.44 -5.79 -4.92
C PRO A 86 19.73 -5.19 -6.13
N MET A 87 18.73 -4.35 -5.85
CA MET A 87 18.14 -3.43 -6.84
C MET A 87 18.86 -2.09 -6.81
N THR A 88 19.22 -1.64 -5.59
CA THR A 88 20.02 -0.45 -5.39
C THR A 88 21.14 -0.72 -4.38
N ILE A 89 22.22 0.04 -4.48
CA ILE A 89 23.29 0.07 -3.49
C ILE A 89 23.51 1.53 -3.11
N HIS A 90 23.22 1.88 -1.88
CA HIS A 90 23.47 3.20 -1.31
C HIS A 90 24.77 3.22 -0.53
N SER A 91 25.23 4.41 -0.13
CA SER A 91 26.42 4.57 0.72
C SER A 91 26.19 5.60 1.81
N ASP A 92 27.13 5.77 2.75
CA ASP A 92 27.10 6.86 3.74
C ASP A 92 27.04 8.25 3.11
N ARG A 93 27.52 8.39 1.88
CA ARG A 93 27.56 9.67 1.13
C ARG A 93 26.33 9.90 0.25
N HIS A 94 25.50 8.88 0.07
CA HIS A 94 24.28 8.93 -0.71
C HIS A 94 23.26 7.94 -0.13
N LEU A 95 22.59 8.39 0.94
CA LEU A 95 21.53 7.61 1.57
C LEU A 95 20.25 7.64 0.73
N PRO A 96 19.35 6.66 0.91
CA PRO A 96 18.08 6.65 0.20
C PRO A 96 17.24 7.88 0.51
N ALA A 97 16.44 8.33 -0.46
CA ALA A 97 15.38 9.29 -0.23
C ALA A 97 14.14 8.62 0.39
N SER A 98 13.30 9.41 1.06
CA SER A 98 12.00 8.92 1.55
C SER A 98 11.15 8.40 0.39
N GLY A 99 10.56 7.22 0.54
CA GLY A 99 9.77 6.57 -0.50
C GLY A 99 10.57 5.74 -1.52
N GLU A 100 11.90 5.85 -1.54
CA GLU A 100 12.73 5.09 -2.48
C GLU A 100 12.78 3.59 -2.18
N LEU A 101 12.70 3.22 -0.91
CA LEU A 101 12.79 1.83 -0.45
C LEU A 101 11.40 1.19 -0.31
N HIS A 102 10.77 0.84 -1.42
CA HIS A 102 9.37 0.39 -1.47
C HIS A 102 9.17 -1.09 -1.80
N MET A 103 10.24 -1.88 -2.00
CA MET A 103 10.09 -3.31 -2.27
C MET A 103 9.56 -4.08 -1.07
N ARG A 104 8.66 -5.04 -1.32
CA ARG A 104 8.02 -5.87 -0.30
C ARG A 104 8.57 -7.29 -0.20
N ASP A 105 9.36 -7.75 -1.18
CA ASP A 105 9.77 -9.16 -1.30
C ASP A 105 11.24 -9.35 -0.91
N TYR A 106 11.52 -9.34 0.39
CA TYR A 106 12.90 -9.35 0.90
C TYR A 106 13.43 -10.71 1.28
N ASN A 107 12.56 -11.68 1.55
CA ASN A 107 12.97 -12.96 2.10
C ASN A 107 12.27 -14.10 1.37
N PHE A 108 12.82 -14.44 0.22
CA PHE A 108 12.27 -15.40 -0.72
C PHE A 108 12.69 -16.85 -0.43
N ASP A 109 13.60 -17.09 0.49
CA ASP A 109 14.16 -18.43 0.76
C ASP A 109 13.65 -19.08 2.05
N ARG A 110 12.87 -18.39 2.88
CA ARG A 110 12.39 -18.88 4.18
C ARG A 110 11.00 -18.38 4.52
N LEU A 111 10.31 -19.15 5.36
CA LEU A 111 9.07 -18.71 6.01
C LEU A 111 9.33 -17.45 6.83
N ARG A 112 8.41 -16.49 6.77
CA ARG A 112 8.47 -15.29 7.59
C ARG A 112 7.10 -14.90 8.14
N LEU A 113 7.12 -14.17 9.23
CA LEU A 113 5.99 -13.38 9.69
C LEU A 113 6.09 -11.99 9.06
N ASP A 114 4.96 -11.38 8.72
CA ASP A 114 4.89 -9.96 8.38
C ASP A 114 4.28 -9.21 9.57
N LEU A 115 5.16 -8.60 10.38
CA LEU A 115 4.77 -7.87 11.59
C LEU A 115 4.37 -6.43 11.29
N PHE A 116 4.95 -5.84 10.25
CA PHE A 116 4.68 -4.48 9.80
C PHE A 116 5.20 -4.26 8.37
N GLN A 117 4.81 -3.16 7.73
CA GLN A 117 5.28 -2.77 6.41
C GLN A 117 6.67 -2.14 6.49
N GLU A 118 7.72 -2.85 6.08
CA GLU A 118 9.11 -2.41 6.13
C GLU A 118 9.34 -1.09 5.37
N SER A 119 8.70 -0.91 4.20
CA SER A 119 8.83 0.31 3.39
C SER A 119 8.44 1.58 4.17
N GLN A 120 7.40 1.52 5.00
CA GLN A 120 6.99 2.64 5.83
C GLN A 120 7.96 2.89 6.98
N VAL A 121 8.48 1.82 7.58
CA VAL A 121 9.46 1.94 8.66
C VAL A 121 10.79 2.47 8.14
N TYR A 122 11.21 2.13 6.92
CA TYR A 122 12.40 2.74 6.30
C TYR A 122 12.28 4.26 6.19
N ASN A 123 11.11 4.80 5.83
CA ASN A 123 10.90 6.25 5.81
C ASN A 123 11.11 6.89 7.20
N THR A 124 10.62 6.21 8.25
CA THR A 124 10.84 6.63 9.65
C THR A 124 12.33 6.58 10.03
N LEU A 125 13.03 5.52 9.65
CA LEU A 125 14.45 5.37 9.93
C LEU A 125 15.30 6.42 9.20
N LEU A 126 14.95 6.75 7.97
CA LEU A 126 15.61 7.78 7.17
C LEU A 126 15.43 9.17 7.80
N SER A 127 14.21 9.53 8.19
CA SER A 127 13.93 10.82 8.82
C SER A 127 14.59 11.01 10.20
N ASN A 128 15.11 9.92 10.80
CA ASN A 128 15.79 9.91 12.10
C ASN A 128 17.29 9.54 12.00
N ASP A 129 17.88 9.55 10.81
CA ASP A 129 19.30 9.19 10.57
C ASP A 129 19.71 7.79 11.03
N LEU A 130 18.75 6.86 11.11
CA LEU A 130 18.95 5.51 11.62
C LEU A 130 19.16 4.46 10.53
N TYR A 131 18.87 4.77 9.27
CA TYR A 131 18.94 3.79 8.17
C TYR A 131 20.26 3.00 8.12
N PRO A 132 21.46 3.60 8.27
CA PRO A 132 22.71 2.86 8.24
C PRO A 132 22.85 1.79 9.33
N GLN A 133 22.08 1.88 10.41
CA GLN A 133 22.09 0.90 11.50
C GLN A 133 21.14 -0.26 11.22
N PHE A 134 20.08 -0.03 10.43
CA PHE A 134 18.98 -0.97 10.17
C PHE A 134 18.93 -1.50 8.74
N ALA A 135 19.82 -1.06 7.84
CA ALA A 135 19.96 -1.66 6.53
C ALA A 135 20.13 -3.19 6.65
N ASN A 136 19.47 -3.96 5.78
CA ASN A 136 19.42 -5.43 5.93
C ASN A 136 20.78 -6.11 5.78
N SER A 137 21.66 -5.51 5.01
CA SER A 137 23.01 -6.03 4.75
C SER A 137 24.01 -4.92 4.48
N PHE A 138 25.27 -5.26 4.53
CA PHE A 138 26.39 -4.38 4.24
C PHE A 138 27.22 -4.92 3.07
N LEU A 139 27.70 -4.01 2.24
CA LEU A 139 28.81 -4.25 1.33
C LEU A 139 29.93 -3.29 1.74
N LEU A 140 31.08 -3.82 2.13
CA LEU A 140 32.23 -3.05 2.57
C LEU A 140 33.36 -3.13 1.56
N VAL A 141 33.94 -1.99 1.25
CA VAL A 141 35.21 -1.90 0.51
C VAL A 141 36.30 -1.51 1.49
N ILE A 142 37.09 -2.49 1.91
CA ILE A 142 38.06 -2.35 2.99
C ILE A 142 39.48 -2.20 2.37
N GLY A 143 40.24 -1.21 2.81
CA GLY A 143 41.59 -0.97 2.36
C GLY A 143 42.43 -0.16 3.33
N LYS A 144 43.67 0.10 2.97
CA LYS A 144 44.56 0.98 3.72
C LYS A 144 44.32 2.44 3.40
N GLU A 145 43.89 2.74 2.19
CA GLU A 145 43.65 4.08 1.66
C GLU A 145 42.25 4.15 1.06
N GLN A 146 41.64 5.33 1.11
CA GLN A 146 40.36 5.57 0.44
C GLN A 146 40.62 5.89 -1.05
N PRO A 147 39.71 5.47 -1.97
CA PRO A 147 39.85 5.78 -3.38
C PRO A 147 39.63 7.27 -3.65
N GLN A 148 40.25 7.81 -4.69
CA GLN A 148 40.07 9.21 -5.14
C GLN A 148 38.66 9.43 -5.74
N THR A 149 38.07 8.41 -6.32
CA THR A 149 36.72 8.43 -6.87
C THR A 149 36.06 7.10 -6.51
N ALA A 150 34.85 7.17 -5.99
CA ALA A 150 34.10 5.98 -5.60
C ALA A 150 32.64 6.10 -6.02
N PRO A 151 31.98 5.01 -6.44
CA PRO A 151 30.56 4.98 -6.53
C PRO A 151 29.93 5.32 -5.17
N VAL A 152 28.93 6.18 -5.17
CA VAL A 152 28.16 6.50 -3.95
C VAL A 152 26.75 5.92 -4.01
N TYR A 153 26.27 5.65 -5.23
CA TYR A 153 24.98 5.03 -5.49
C TYR A 153 25.03 4.19 -6.77
N VAL A 154 24.36 3.04 -6.76
CA VAL A 154 24.16 2.19 -7.93
C VAL A 154 22.73 1.68 -7.96
N LYS A 155 22.05 1.77 -9.12
CA LYS A 155 20.73 1.19 -9.37
C LYS A 155 20.81 0.20 -10.52
N PHE A 156 20.32 -1.02 -10.31
CA PHE A 156 20.30 -2.08 -11.31
C PHE A 156 18.91 -2.23 -11.92
N SER A 157 18.84 -2.36 -13.23
CA SER A 157 17.61 -2.70 -13.96
C SER A 157 17.56 -4.21 -14.20
N ASN A 158 17.49 -4.98 -13.12
CA ASN A 158 17.58 -6.45 -13.15
C ASN A 158 16.35 -7.15 -13.73
N GLU A 159 15.26 -6.41 -13.89
CA GLU A 159 13.97 -6.96 -14.34
C GLU A 159 13.71 -6.77 -15.84
N ARG A 160 14.76 -6.40 -16.60
CA ARG A 160 14.65 -6.10 -18.02
C ARG A 160 15.28 -7.18 -18.89
N ASP A 161 14.81 -7.28 -20.14
CA ASP A 161 15.48 -8.07 -21.16
C ASP A 161 16.96 -7.72 -21.27
N GLN A 162 17.79 -8.68 -21.62
CA GLN A 162 19.24 -8.52 -21.73
C GLN A 162 19.68 -7.37 -22.66
N LYS A 163 18.84 -7.00 -23.65
CA LYS A 163 19.10 -5.87 -24.56
C LYS A 163 18.82 -4.51 -23.94
N LEU A 164 18.09 -4.48 -22.82
CA LEU A 164 17.62 -3.27 -22.14
C LEU A 164 18.18 -3.16 -20.70
N SER A 165 18.92 -4.18 -20.25
CA SER A 165 19.43 -4.24 -18.88
C SER A 165 20.65 -3.35 -18.70
N ILE A 166 20.53 -2.37 -17.80
CA ILE A 166 21.57 -1.39 -17.48
C ILE A 166 21.75 -1.26 -15.97
N TYR A 167 22.84 -0.63 -15.56
CA TYR A 167 22.91 -0.03 -14.23
C TYR A 167 23.21 1.46 -14.34
N THR A 168 22.68 2.22 -13.40
CA THR A 168 23.00 3.64 -13.21
C THR A 168 23.93 3.77 -12.03
N GLU A 169 25.04 4.46 -12.19
CA GLU A 169 26.05 4.73 -11.17
C GLU A 169 26.14 6.23 -10.93
N ILE A 170 26.09 6.65 -9.68
CA ILE A 170 26.54 7.98 -9.26
C ILE A 170 27.88 7.82 -8.56
N SER A 171 28.89 8.53 -9.06
CA SER A 171 30.22 8.52 -8.47
C SER A 171 30.59 9.93 -8.00
N GLU A 172 31.31 9.98 -6.88
CA GLU A 172 31.83 11.21 -6.30
C GLU A 172 33.36 11.23 -6.47
N ALA A 173 33.85 12.33 -7.01
CA ALA A 173 35.30 12.59 -7.10
C ALA A 173 35.84 13.18 -5.79
N ALA A 174 37.15 13.24 -5.63
CA ALA A 174 37.83 13.74 -4.43
C ALA A 174 37.48 15.22 -4.10
N ASP A 175 37.11 15.99 -5.10
CA ASP A 175 36.69 17.38 -4.98
C ASP A 175 35.19 17.54 -4.67
N GLY A 176 34.47 16.43 -4.48
CA GLY A 176 33.03 16.39 -4.22
C GLY A 176 32.14 16.47 -5.47
N GLN A 177 32.72 16.52 -6.67
CA GLN A 177 31.94 16.57 -7.91
C GLN A 177 31.26 15.22 -8.15
N LEU A 178 29.94 15.25 -8.34
CA LEU A 178 29.13 14.09 -8.69
C LEU A 178 29.00 13.91 -10.20
N THR A 179 29.05 12.69 -10.65
CA THR A 179 28.85 12.30 -12.04
C THR A 179 27.91 11.11 -12.13
N VAL A 180 27.06 11.09 -13.15
CA VAL A 180 26.10 10.00 -13.40
C VAL A 180 26.55 9.23 -14.64
N LYS A 181 26.48 7.90 -14.56
CA LYS A 181 26.74 7.02 -15.70
C LYS A 181 25.62 6.00 -15.83
N LYS A 182 25.18 5.75 -17.07
CA LYS A 182 24.39 4.58 -17.42
C LYS A 182 25.27 3.60 -18.20
N VAL A 183 25.32 2.37 -17.73
CA VAL A 183 26.25 1.34 -18.23
C VAL A 183 25.47 0.09 -18.57
N PRO A 184 25.72 -0.56 -19.74
CA PRO A 184 25.03 -1.82 -20.04
C PRO A 184 25.48 -2.93 -19.09
N LEU A 185 24.56 -3.64 -18.48
CA LEU A 185 24.86 -4.84 -17.67
C LEU A 185 25.41 -5.98 -18.53
N GLN A 186 24.98 -6.02 -19.79
CA GLN A 186 25.44 -7.00 -20.77
C GLN A 186 25.75 -6.31 -22.08
N LYS A 187 26.68 -6.91 -22.85
CA LYS A 187 27.09 -6.38 -24.16
C LYS A 187 25.90 -6.13 -25.11
N LYS A 188 24.84 -6.93 -25.00
CA LYS A 188 23.62 -6.78 -25.81
C LYS A 188 22.87 -5.46 -25.56
N ALA A 189 23.01 -4.86 -24.37
CA ALA A 189 22.40 -3.59 -24.02
C ALA A 189 23.22 -2.36 -24.47
N ALA A 190 24.40 -2.54 -25.02
CA ALA A 190 25.26 -1.42 -25.43
C ALA A 190 24.59 -0.49 -26.46
N ALA A 191 23.78 -1.04 -27.39
CA ALA A 191 23.09 -0.23 -28.38
C ALA A 191 22.02 0.66 -27.70
N HIS A 192 21.32 0.15 -26.70
CA HIS A 192 20.34 0.88 -25.93
C HIS A 192 20.98 2.06 -25.18
N VAL A 193 22.11 1.83 -24.52
CA VAL A 193 22.85 2.90 -23.84
C VAL A 193 23.38 3.96 -24.80
N ARG A 194 23.97 3.55 -25.95
CA ARG A 194 24.47 4.51 -26.94
C ARG A 194 23.39 5.38 -27.54
N ASN A 195 22.15 4.85 -27.68
CA ASN A 195 21.00 5.58 -28.20
C ASN A 195 20.63 6.80 -27.34
N LEU A 196 20.98 6.82 -26.03
CA LEU A 196 20.75 7.96 -25.16
C LEU A 196 21.40 9.26 -25.65
N GLY A 197 22.54 9.16 -26.35
CA GLY A 197 23.19 10.32 -26.96
C GLY A 197 22.34 10.95 -28.06
N THR A 198 21.82 10.15 -28.97
CA THR A 198 20.93 10.61 -30.05
C THR A 198 19.63 11.18 -29.49
N ILE A 199 19.01 10.48 -28.54
CA ILE A 199 17.78 10.94 -27.86
C ILE A 199 18.01 12.30 -27.18
N CYS A 200 19.15 12.49 -26.52
CA CYS A 200 19.47 13.76 -25.87
C CYS A 200 19.50 14.94 -26.86
N GLU A 201 20.10 14.76 -28.02
CA GLU A 201 20.17 15.78 -29.06
C GLU A 201 18.77 16.12 -29.60
N GLU A 202 17.97 15.10 -29.91
CA GLU A 202 16.62 15.23 -30.43
C GLU A 202 15.67 15.95 -29.45
N LEU A 203 15.66 15.51 -28.18
CA LEU A 203 14.82 16.13 -27.14
C LEU A 203 15.26 17.56 -26.84
N THR A 204 16.56 17.86 -26.89
CA THR A 204 17.08 19.22 -26.68
C THR A 204 16.50 20.20 -27.70
N GLY A 205 16.40 19.80 -28.96
CA GLY A 205 15.73 20.59 -29.99
C GLY A 205 14.24 20.76 -29.75
N MET A 206 13.57 19.69 -29.37
CA MET A 206 12.13 19.60 -29.21
C MET A 206 11.62 20.41 -28.00
N TYR A 207 12.36 20.42 -26.89
CA TYR A 207 11.93 21.04 -25.64
C TYR A 207 12.29 22.53 -25.50
N LYS A 208 13.05 23.05 -26.44
CA LYS A 208 13.56 24.42 -26.42
C LYS A 208 12.47 25.50 -26.33
N GLU A 209 11.37 25.31 -27.05
CA GLU A 209 10.25 26.28 -27.07
C GLU A 209 9.51 26.37 -25.73
N GLU A 210 9.56 25.32 -24.92
CA GLU A 210 8.93 25.27 -23.60
C GLU A 210 9.92 25.62 -22.47
N GLU A 211 11.12 26.08 -22.81
CA GLU A 211 12.19 26.43 -21.87
C GLU A 211 12.56 25.26 -20.92
N ILE A 212 12.55 24.04 -21.45
CA ILE A 212 12.94 22.83 -20.73
C ILE A 212 14.30 22.38 -21.24
N GLU A 213 15.28 22.28 -20.33
CA GLU A 213 16.59 21.71 -20.63
C GLU A 213 16.54 20.19 -20.55
N VAL A 214 17.32 19.51 -21.39
CA VAL A 214 17.53 18.06 -21.31
C VAL A 214 18.89 17.80 -20.66
N ASN A 215 18.92 16.91 -19.67
CA ASN A 215 20.18 16.53 -19.02
C ASN A 215 21.19 16.04 -20.05
N ARG A 216 22.31 16.70 -20.14
CA ARG A 216 23.33 16.46 -21.17
C ARG A 216 23.92 15.05 -21.07
N CYS A 217 23.94 14.36 -22.18
CA CYS A 217 24.51 13.03 -22.33
C CYS A 217 25.74 13.04 -23.24
N ARG A 218 26.81 12.37 -22.80
CA ARG A 218 28.01 12.14 -23.61
C ARG A 218 28.33 10.64 -23.65
N ILE A 219 28.38 10.09 -24.83
CA ILE A 219 28.72 8.67 -25.00
C ILE A 219 30.24 8.49 -24.99
N LYS A 220 30.73 7.61 -24.11
CA LYS A 220 32.15 7.16 -24.06
C LYS A 220 32.18 5.63 -24.13
N GLY A 221 32.55 5.09 -25.28
CA GLY A 221 32.45 3.66 -25.56
C GLY A 221 31.00 3.18 -25.48
N ASP A 222 30.72 2.25 -24.60
CA ASP A 222 29.37 1.73 -24.35
C ASP A 222 28.69 2.41 -23.15
N CYS A 223 29.27 3.43 -22.56
CA CYS A 223 28.78 4.13 -21.40
C CYS A 223 28.20 5.50 -21.76
N ALA A 224 27.04 5.84 -21.21
CA ALA A 224 26.46 7.19 -21.25
C ALA A 224 26.84 7.95 -19.97
N GLN A 225 27.57 9.05 -20.11
CA GLN A 225 27.89 9.97 -19.03
C GLN A 225 26.91 11.12 -19.06
N LEU A 226 26.26 11.36 -17.91
CA LEU A 226 25.29 12.42 -17.71
C LEU A 226 25.79 13.39 -16.63
N GLU A 227 25.30 14.61 -16.69
CA GLU A 227 25.56 15.62 -15.66
C GLU A 227 24.71 15.28 -14.41
N TYR A 228 25.30 15.41 -13.22
CA TYR A 228 24.51 15.35 -11.99
C TYR A 228 23.84 16.69 -11.76
N LEU A 229 22.52 16.73 -11.82
CA LEU A 229 21.76 17.97 -11.63
C LEU A 229 21.34 18.11 -10.17
N THR A 230 21.53 19.32 -9.62
CA THR A 230 21.07 19.69 -8.29
C THR A 230 19.72 20.41 -8.38
N GLY A 231 18.85 20.17 -7.43
CA GLY A 231 17.49 20.74 -7.38
C GLY A 231 16.54 19.78 -6.68
N ILE A 232 15.26 20.13 -6.70
CA ILE A 232 14.20 19.23 -6.24
C ILE A 232 13.41 18.71 -7.44
N THR A 233 12.83 17.54 -7.33
CA THR A 233 11.95 17.06 -8.39
C THR A 233 10.63 17.84 -8.41
N LEU A 234 9.95 17.85 -9.54
CA LEU A 234 8.58 18.37 -9.59
C LEU A 234 7.68 17.57 -8.63
N GLU A 235 7.92 16.26 -8.52
CA GLU A 235 7.23 15.38 -7.58
C GLU A 235 7.38 15.86 -6.13
N ASP A 236 8.61 16.12 -5.66
CA ASP A 236 8.87 16.65 -4.32
C ASP A 236 8.19 18.01 -4.10
N LYS A 237 8.22 18.88 -5.13
CA LYS A 237 7.55 20.17 -5.05
C LYS A 237 6.04 20.05 -4.89
N LEU A 238 5.43 19.10 -5.60
CA LEU A 238 4.00 18.83 -5.50
C LEU A 238 3.66 18.21 -4.14
N ASP A 239 4.50 17.30 -3.63
CA ASP A 239 4.30 16.68 -2.32
C ASP A 239 4.43 17.70 -1.18
N HIS A 240 5.36 18.65 -1.25
CA HIS A 240 5.43 19.75 -0.29
C HIS A 240 4.15 20.61 -0.29
N LEU A 241 3.59 20.91 -1.47
CA LEU A 241 2.33 21.64 -1.57
C LEU A 241 1.16 20.82 -0.98
N LEU A 242 1.17 19.52 -1.16
CA LEU A 242 0.17 18.62 -0.56
C LEU A 242 0.27 18.61 0.97
N GLU A 243 1.47 18.47 1.52
CA GLU A 243 1.73 18.49 2.96
C GLU A 243 1.33 19.83 3.62
N GLU A 244 1.50 20.95 2.90
CA GLU A 244 1.04 22.28 3.32
C GLU A 244 -0.48 22.51 3.15
N GLY A 245 -1.21 21.53 2.58
CA GLY A 245 -2.64 21.64 2.29
C GLY A 245 -2.98 22.58 1.11
N ARG A 246 -2.00 22.98 0.32
CA ARG A 246 -2.12 23.92 -0.83
C ARG A 246 -2.50 23.19 -2.11
N THR A 247 -3.58 22.42 -2.07
CA THR A 247 -3.98 21.51 -3.15
C THR A 247 -4.38 22.21 -4.45
N GLU A 248 -4.88 23.45 -4.39
CA GLU A 248 -5.22 24.23 -5.59
C GLU A 248 -3.95 24.70 -6.33
N GLU A 249 -2.92 25.07 -5.59
CA GLU A 249 -1.64 25.47 -6.17
C GLU A 249 -0.91 24.26 -6.75
N LEU A 250 -0.99 23.12 -6.07
CA LEU A 250 -0.51 21.85 -6.58
C LEU A 250 -1.16 21.53 -7.92
N GLU A 251 -2.48 21.56 -7.98
CA GLU A 251 -3.24 21.28 -9.20
C GLU A 251 -2.85 22.24 -10.33
N LYS A 252 -2.81 23.55 -10.06
CA LYS A 252 -2.39 24.55 -11.04
C LYS A 252 -0.98 24.30 -11.56
N LEU A 253 -0.03 23.98 -10.68
CA LEU A 253 1.33 23.65 -11.06
C LEU A 253 1.38 22.40 -11.93
N PHE A 254 0.72 21.30 -11.50
CA PHE A 254 0.67 20.05 -12.24
C PHE A 254 0.11 20.25 -13.65
N PHE A 255 -1.04 20.92 -13.79
CA PHE A 255 -1.65 21.18 -15.09
C PHE A 255 -0.84 22.14 -15.97
N SER A 256 0.03 22.97 -15.41
CA SER A 256 0.97 23.77 -16.20
C SER A 256 1.97 22.87 -16.96
N TYR A 257 2.42 21.77 -16.36
CA TYR A 257 3.28 20.78 -17.01
C TYR A 257 2.51 19.90 -18.01
N ILE A 258 1.28 19.52 -17.71
CA ILE A 258 0.41 18.85 -18.71
C ILE A 258 0.28 19.74 -19.96
N LYS A 259 0.08 21.04 -19.78
CA LYS A 259 0.02 21.99 -20.90
C LYS A 259 1.31 22.01 -21.71
N LYS A 260 2.49 21.98 -21.05
CA LYS A 260 3.78 21.90 -21.75
C LYS A 260 3.89 20.61 -22.57
N VAL A 261 3.50 19.45 -22.00
CA VAL A 261 3.47 18.17 -22.73
C VAL A 261 2.57 18.27 -23.97
N LYS A 262 1.37 18.83 -23.84
CA LYS A 262 0.45 19.02 -24.98
C LYS A 262 1.06 19.96 -26.02
N ASN A 263 1.63 21.07 -25.63
CA ASN A 263 2.29 22.02 -26.54
C ASN A 263 3.42 21.36 -27.34
N ILE A 264 4.20 20.52 -26.69
CA ILE A 264 5.32 19.80 -27.32
C ILE A 264 4.82 18.70 -28.26
N HIS A 265 3.83 17.89 -27.82
CA HIS A 265 3.49 16.61 -28.45
C HIS A 265 2.22 16.62 -29.30
N GLU A 266 1.38 17.67 -29.29
CA GLU A 266 0.15 17.73 -30.09
C GLU A 266 0.36 18.45 -31.45
N LYS A 267 1.28 17.96 -32.29
CA LYS A 267 1.65 18.62 -33.55
C LYS A 267 0.91 18.06 -34.79
N LYS A 268 0.57 16.77 -34.77
CA LYS A 268 -0.11 16.10 -35.91
C LYS A 268 -1.08 15.02 -35.41
N PRO A 269 -2.05 14.57 -36.25
CA PRO A 269 -2.87 13.41 -35.94
C PRO A 269 -2.01 12.16 -35.67
N PHE A 270 -2.45 11.33 -34.71
CA PHE A 270 -1.79 10.07 -34.42
C PHE A 270 -2.23 8.98 -35.43
N GLU A 271 -1.27 8.24 -35.93
CA GLU A 271 -1.48 7.04 -36.74
C GLU A 271 -0.65 5.89 -36.14
N LYS A 272 -1.27 4.72 -36.00
CA LYS A 272 -0.56 3.53 -35.50
C LYS A 272 0.48 3.07 -36.51
N THR A 273 1.71 2.88 -36.03
CA THR A 273 2.81 2.28 -36.78
C THR A 273 3.08 0.85 -36.32
N PRO A 274 3.78 0.02 -37.12
CA PRO A 274 4.20 -1.32 -36.67
C PRO A 274 5.07 -1.28 -35.42
N GLU A 275 5.91 -0.25 -35.26
CA GLU A 275 6.76 -0.02 -34.10
C GLU A 275 5.94 0.25 -32.85
N PHE A 276 4.91 1.08 -32.97
CA PHE A 276 3.94 1.33 -31.90
C PHE A 276 3.26 0.03 -31.44
N VAL A 277 2.73 -0.74 -32.39
CA VAL A 277 2.04 -2.00 -32.09
C VAL A 277 2.96 -3.01 -31.40
N ARG A 278 4.24 -3.05 -31.78
CA ARG A 278 5.23 -3.93 -31.15
C ARG A 278 5.48 -3.60 -29.68
N VAL A 279 5.39 -2.33 -29.29
CA VAL A 279 5.67 -1.86 -27.91
C VAL A 279 4.41 -1.80 -27.08
N PHE A 280 3.33 -1.25 -27.62
CA PHE A 280 2.10 -0.93 -26.89
C PHE A 280 0.91 -1.83 -27.21
N GLY A 281 1.09 -2.79 -28.13
CA GLY A 281 0.00 -3.67 -28.57
C GLY A 281 -0.92 -3.06 -29.61
N ASN A 282 -1.79 -3.88 -30.17
CA ASN A 282 -2.80 -3.41 -31.14
C ASN A 282 -4.07 -2.94 -30.43
N VAL A 283 -3.94 -1.96 -29.57
CA VAL A 283 -5.02 -1.39 -28.77
C VAL A 283 -5.99 -0.54 -29.59
N ASN A 284 -7.22 -0.38 -29.14
CA ASN A 284 -8.24 0.40 -29.83
C ASN A 284 -8.25 1.86 -29.30
N LEU A 285 -7.60 2.75 -30.03
CA LEU A 285 -7.47 4.17 -29.68
C LEU A 285 -8.49 5.03 -30.44
N ARG A 286 -8.88 6.15 -29.85
CA ARG A 286 -9.70 7.16 -30.51
C ARG A 286 -8.99 7.75 -31.75
N SER A 287 -9.75 8.22 -32.71
CA SER A 287 -9.22 8.76 -33.98
C SER A 287 -8.74 10.22 -33.91
N ASP A 288 -9.10 10.96 -32.84
CA ASP A 288 -8.81 12.39 -32.68
C ASP A 288 -7.50 12.67 -31.89
N LEU A 289 -6.78 11.63 -31.54
CA LEU A 289 -5.53 11.76 -30.79
C LEU A 289 -4.42 12.42 -31.63
N LYS A 290 -3.56 13.16 -30.93
CA LYS A 290 -2.42 13.86 -31.54
C LYS A 290 -1.09 13.32 -31.01
N CYS A 291 -0.02 13.54 -31.78
CA CYS A 291 1.33 13.07 -31.47
C CYS A 291 2.41 13.94 -32.11
N THR A 292 3.67 13.56 -31.87
CA THR A 292 4.87 13.94 -32.64
C THR A 292 5.59 12.68 -33.13
N GLU A 293 6.69 12.84 -33.89
CA GLU A 293 7.54 11.72 -34.32
C GLU A 293 8.34 11.11 -33.16
N ILE A 294 8.68 11.93 -32.16
CA ILE A 294 9.48 11.55 -31.01
C ILE A 294 8.65 11.71 -29.75
N SER A 295 8.63 10.71 -28.91
CA SER A 295 7.81 10.68 -27.71
C SER A 295 8.59 10.16 -26.52
N ASN A 296 8.89 11.06 -25.56
CA ASN A 296 9.46 10.69 -24.27
C ASN A 296 8.31 10.33 -23.32
N ILE A 297 8.10 9.04 -23.09
CA ILE A 297 7.03 8.56 -22.19
C ILE A 297 7.41 8.65 -20.71
N ASP A 298 8.68 8.96 -20.39
CA ASP A 298 9.18 9.17 -19.04
C ASP A 298 9.18 10.64 -18.60
N PHE A 299 8.45 11.48 -19.33
CA PHE A 299 8.19 12.85 -18.90
C PHE A 299 7.18 12.86 -17.73
N VAL A 300 7.63 12.37 -16.57
CA VAL A 300 6.83 12.24 -15.34
C VAL A 300 7.41 13.14 -14.24
N PRO A 301 6.64 13.54 -13.22
CA PRO A 301 7.08 14.50 -12.20
C PRO A 301 8.40 14.15 -11.51
N ALA A 302 8.67 12.85 -11.26
CA ALA A 302 9.91 12.38 -10.65
C ALA A 302 11.15 12.63 -11.53
N ASN A 303 10.98 12.80 -12.85
CA ASN A 303 12.05 12.99 -13.82
C ASN A 303 12.23 14.45 -14.27
N ILE A 304 11.59 15.38 -13.58
CA ILE A 304 11.69 16.82 -13.84
C ILE A 304 12.36 17.49 -12.66
N ILE A 305 13.56 18.01 -12.86
CA ILE A 305 14.34 18.73 -11.83
C ILE A 305 14.05 20.22 -11.91
N LEU A 306 13.69 20.81 -10.81
CA LEU A 306 13.48 22.23 -10.61
C LEU A 306 14.68 22.81 -9.88
N SER A 307 15.40 23.74 -10.48
CA SER A 307 16.41 24.58 -9.87
C SER A 307 15.98 26.05 -9.95
N GLU A 308 16.70 26.98 -9.30
CA GLU A 308 16.27 28.38 -9.13
C GLU A 308 15.73 29.06 -10.40
N ASN A 309 16.31 28.77 -11.58
CA ASN A 309 15.92 29.40 -12.84
C ASN A 309 15.80 28.41 -14.01
N LYS A 310 15.76 27.11 -13.74
CA LYS A 310 15.79 26.08 -14.80
C LYS A 310 14.87 24.94 -14.48
N VAL A 311 14.27 24.43 -15.54
CA VAL A 311 13.53 23.16 -15.55
C VAL A 311 14.33 22.20 -16.42
N SER A 312 14.70 21.06 -15.87
CA SER A 312 15.50 20.06 -16.58
C SER A 312 14.85 18.69 -16.54
N VAL A 313 14.85 17.99 -17.66
CA VAL A 313 14.37 16.59 -17.74
C VAL A 313 15.55 15.65 -17.62
N ILE A 314 15.43 14.68 -16.75
CA ILE A 314 16.36 13.57 -16.56
C ILE A 314 15.68 12.25 -16.96
N ASP A 315 16.44 11.18 -17.00
CA ASP A 315 15.96 9.79 -17.19
C ASP A 315 15.01 9.59 -18.39
N TYR A 316 15.38 10.17 -19.53
CA TYR A 316 14.63 10.10 -20.78
C TYR A 316 14.90 8.80 -21.58
N GLU A 317 15.18 7.73 -20.91
CA GLU A 317 15.58 6.45 -21.49
C GLU A 317 14.49 5.85 -22.39
N TRP A 318 13.22 5.99 -21.99
CA TRP A 318 12.08 5.51 -22.76
C TRP A 318 11.52 6.59 -23.68
N THR A 319 12.40 7.04 -24.57
CA THR A 319 12.04 7.91 -25.69
C THR A 319 11.99 7.11 -26.97
N PHE A 320 10.86 7.14 -27.65
CA PHE A 320 10.62 6.45 -28.90
C PHE A 320 10.71 7.40 -30.09
N THR A 321 11.33 6.95 -31.19
CA THR A 321 11.42 7.66 -32.47
C THR A 321 10.30 7.25 -33.41
N PHE A 322 9.13 6.99 -32.88
CA PHE A 322 7.87 6.74 -33.56
C PHE A 322 6.71 7.38 -32.80
N PRO A 323 5.59 7.69 -33.47
CA PRO A 323 4.47 8.36 -32.82
C PRO A 323 3.88 7.58 -31.65
N VAL A 324 3.65 8.27 -30.53
CA VAL A 324 2.86 7.81 -29.38
C VAL A 324 1.84 8.89 -29.06
N PRO A 325 0.57 8.58 -28.75
CA PRO A 325 -0.43 9.58 -28.41
C PRO A 325 0.02 10.47 -27.25
N SER A 326 -0.02 11.79 -27.42
CA SER A 326 0.33 12.76 -26.35
C SER A 326 -0.51 12.54 -25.10
N GLN A 327 -1.76 12.14 -25.26
CA GLN A 327 -2.66 11.86 -24.16
C GLN A 327 -2.20 10.67 -23.31
N PHE A 328 -1.52 9.67 -23.90
CA PHE A 328 -0.88 8.60 -23.13
C PHE A 328 0.29 9.12 -22.26
N LEU A 329 1.06 10.09 -22.74
CA LEU A 329 2.10 10.72 -21.93
C LEU A 329 1.47 11.47 -20.74
N VAL A 330 0.37 12.17 -20.97
CA VAL A 330 -0.39 12.86 -19.91
C VAL A 330 -0.97 11.84 -18.91
N TYR A 331 -1.53 10.73 -19.42
CA TYR A 331 -1.99 9.63 -18.56
C TYR A 331 -0.86 9.13 -17.65
N ARG A 332 0.33 8.86 -18.20
CA ARG A 332 1.48 8.42 -17.40
C ARG A 332 1.90 9.44 -16.35
N MET A 333 1.91 10.75 -16.69
CA MET A 333 2.20 11.79 -15.69
C MET A 333 1.25 11.72 -14.50
N ILE A 334 -0.05 11.58 -14.76
CA ILE A 334 -1.08 11.51 -13.72
C ILE A 334 -0.95 10.19 -12.94
N PHE A 335 -0.85 9.06 -13.63
CA PHE A 335 -0.76 7.73 -13.04
C PHE A 335 0.46 7.61 -12.10
N TYR A 336 1.65 7.97 -12.59
CA TYR A 336 2.87 7.85 -11.81
C TYR A 336 2.92 8.82 -10.63
N TYR A 337 2.20 9.93 -10.69
CA TYR A 337 2.07 10.82 -9.54
C TYR A 337 1.01 10.34 -8.54
N LEU A 338 -0.20 10.04 -8.98
CA LEU A 338 -1.32 9.76 -8.08
C LEU A 338 -1.32 8.34 -7.50
N GLU A 339 -0.94 7.33 -8.32
CA GLU A 339 -1.18 5.92 -7.96
C GLU A 339 -0.02 5.26 -7.21
N LEU A 340 1.18 5.82 -7.26
CA LEU A 340 2.36 5.20 -6.65
C LEU A 340 2.61 5.59 -5.19
N ASN A 341 1.79 6.50 -4.61
CA ASN A 341 1.94 6.93 -3.24
C ASN A 341 0.57 7.11 -2.56
N ASP A 342 0.29 6.28 -1.57
CA ASP A 342 -0.99 6.26 -0.85
C ASP A 342 -1.34 7.61 -0.18
N LYS A 343 -0.34 8.42 0.20
CA LYS A 343 -0.54 9.76 0.77
C LYS A 343 -1.23 10.72 -0.21
N ARG A 344 -1.13 10.46 -1.52
CA ARG A 344 -1.75 11.25 -2.58
C ARG A 344 -3.20 10.83 -2.89
N GLY A 345 -3.73 9.84 -2.16
CA GLY A 345 -5.09 9.32 -2.34
C GLY A 345 -6.19 10.39 -2.26
N ILE A 346 -6.00 11.41 -1.43
CA ILE A 346 -6.91 12.56 -1.31
C ILE A 346 -7.07 13.35 -2.64
N LEU A 347 -6.09 13.28 -3.53
CA LEU A 347 -6.15 13.95 -4.84
C LEU A 347 -6.99 13.19 -5.87
N LYS A 348 -7.32 11.91 -5.64
CA LYS A 348 -8.14 11.09 -6.55
C LYS A 348 -9.55 11.67 -6.73
N GLU A 349 -10.07 12.35 -5.71
CA GLU A 349 -11.38 13.01 -5.76
C GLU A 349 -11.39 14.31 -6.61
N ARG A 350 -10.23 14.72 -7.13
CA ARG A 350 -10.09 15.99 -7.88
C ARG A 350 -10.14 15.82 -9.41
N ASP A 351 -10.51 14.66 -9.91
CA ASP A 351 -10.79 14.36 -11.32
C ASP A 351 -9.67 14.78 -12.30
N PHE A 352 -8.41 14.48 -11.96
CA PHE A 352 -7.25 14.86 -12.78
C PHE A 352 -7.33 14.32 -14.21
N TYR A 353 -7.82 13.09 -14.38
CA TYR A 353 -7.97 12.48 -15.71
C TYR A 353 -9.00 13.23 -16.56
N GLU A 354 -10.18 13.49 -16.01
CA GLU A 354 -11.25 14.22 -16.71
C GLU A 354 -10.81 15.64 -17.08
N LYS A 355 -10.20 16.38 -16.15
CA LYS A 355 -9.65 17.71 -16.39
C LYS A 355 -8.55 17.73 -17.45
N ALA A 356 -7.80 16.64 -17.60
CA ALA A 356 -6.80 16.46 -18.66
C ALA A 356 -7.43 16.09 -20.02
N GLY A 357 -8.73 15.78 -20.06
CA GLY A 357 -9.47 15.33 -21.23
C GLY A 357 -9.31 13.83 -21.52
N ILE A 358 -8.99 13.03 -20.49
CA ILE A 358 -8.89 11.58 -20.55
C ILE A 358 -10.22 11.00 -20.07
N LEU A 359 -10.91 10.28 -20.94
CA LEU A 359 -12.20 9.67 -20.64
C LEU A 359 -12.00 8.32 -19.90
N PRO A 360 -13.00 7.83 -19.16
CA PRO A 360 -12.90 6.53 -18.50
C PRO A 360 -12.52 5.38 -19.44
N GLU A 361 -13.06 5.35 -20.65
CA GLU A 361 -12.72 4.37 -21.68
C GLU A 361 -11.27 4.49 -22.20
N ASP A 362 -10.68 5.69 -22.19
CA ASP A 362 -9.28 5.89 -22.53
C ASP A 362 -8.36 5.27 -21.47
N ILE A 363 -8.75 5.37 -20.18
CA ILE A 363 -7.96 4.84 -19.07
C ILE A 363 -7.75 3.34 -19.21
N GLU A 364 -8.81 2.58 -19.55
CA GLU A 364 -8.71 1.12 -19.76
C GLU A 364 -7.69 0.79 -20.86
N VAL A 365 -7.74 1.54 -21.97
CA VAL A 365 -6.81 1.36 -23.09
C VAL A 365 -5.37 1.73 -22.69
N TYR A 366 -5.19 2.79 -21.91
CA TYR A 366 -3.86 3.21 -21.47
C TYR A 366 -3.27 2.27 -20.42
N VAL A 367 -4.09 1.66 -19.58
CA VAL A 367 -3.66 0.55 -18.68
C VAL A 367 -3.17 -0.63 -19.51
N GLU A 368 -3.87 -1.00 -20.58
CA GLU A 368 -3.44 -2.06 -21.50
C GLU A 368 -2.12 -1.70 -22.20
N MET A 369 -1.98 -0.44 -22.68
CA MET A 369 -0.72 0.04 -23.27
C MET A 369 0.44 -0.03 -22.28
N GLU A 370 0.22 0.39 -21.02
CA GLU A 370 1.26 0.31 -19.97
C GLU A 370 1.65 -1.14 -19.71
N HIS A 371 0.67 -2.05 -19.59
CA HIS A 371 0.92 -3.46 -19.43
C HIS A 371 1.77 -4.04 -20.57
N ASN A 372 1.40 -3.75 -21.82
CA ASN A 372 2.12 -4.20 -23.01
C ASN A 372 3.55 -3.63 -23.05
N PHE A 373 3.73 -2.37 -22.65
CA PHE A 373 5.05 -1.76 -22.52
C PHE A 373 5.91 -2.45 -21.46
N GLN A 374 5.34 -2.80 -20.32
CA GLN A 374 6.05 -3.56 -19.29
C GLN A 374 6.46 -4.95 -19.81
N GLN A 375 5.59 -5.63 -20.56
CA GLN A 375 5.92 -6.90 -21.22
C GLN A 375 7.04 -6.73 -22.27
N TYR A 376 7.02 -5.63 -23.03
CA TYR A 376 8.10 -5.32 -23.97
C TYR A 376 9.46 -5.14 -23.27
N ILE A 377 9.47 -4.47 -22.12
CA ILE A 377 10.70 -4.30 -21.30
C ILE A 377 11.21 -5.64 -20.78
N LEU A 378 10.33 -6.50 -20.29
CA LEU A 378 10.67 -7.83 -19.78
C LEU A 378 11.15 -8.76 -20.91
N GLY A 379 10.55 -8.67 -22.09
CA GLY A 379 10.81 -9.58 -23.20
C GLY A 379 10.54 -11.03 -22.79
N GLU A 380 11.49 -11.92 -23.07
CA GLU A 380 11.45 -13.32 -22.64
C GLU A 380 12.07 -13.55 -21.24
N HIS A 381 12.48 -12.46 -20.58
CA HIS A 381 13.13 -12.53 -19.27
C HIS A 381 12.08 -12.68 -18.16
N THR A 382 12.32 -13.61 -17.25
CA THR A 382 11.51 -13.70 -16.02
C THR A 382 12.02 -12.65 -15.02
N ALA A 383 11.18 -11.69 -14.68
CA ALA A 383 11.50 -10.70 -13.67
C ALA A 383 11.88 -11.37 -12.34
N MET A 384 12.93 -10.87 -11.66
CA MET A 384 13.37 -11.43 -10.39
C MET A 384 12.26 -11.47 -9.34
N ARG A 385 11.42 -10.44 -9.27
CA ARG A 385 10.27 -10.42 -8.36
C ARG A 385 9.29 -11.57 -8.61
N ASN A 386 9.03 -11.91 -9.87
CA ASN A 386 8.15 -13.04 -10.21
C ASN A 386 8.79 -14.37 -9.84
N MET A 387 10.10 -14.49 -10.04
CA MET A 387 10.87 -15.66 -9.60
C MET A 387 10.83 -15.78 -8.08
N TYR A 388 11.01 -14.68 -7.34
CA TYR A 388 10.93 -14.69 -5.87
C TYR A 388 9.54 -15.07 -5.38
N ALA A 389 8.48 -14.56 -5.99
CA ALA A 389 7.12 -14.94 -5.65
C ALA A 389 6.86 -16.44 -5.84
N GLN A 390 7.47 -17.07 -6.86
CA GLN A 390 7.34 -18.51 -7.11
C GLN A 390 8.11 -19.38 -6.12
N ILE A 391 9.28 -18.93 -5.66
CA ILE A 391 10.13 -19.71 -4.73
C ILE A 391 9.92 -19.33 -3.27
N SER A 392 9.20 -18.26 -2.99
CA SER A 392 8.91 -17.83 -1.62
C SER A 392 8.05 -18.86 -0.89
N PRO A 393 8.46 -19.34 0.27
CA PRO A 393 7.72 -20.38 1.01
C PRO A 393 6.46 -19.88 1.72
N GLY A 394 5.95 -18.74 1.37
CA GLY A 394 4.76 -18.15 1.97
C GLY A 394 5.04 -17.24 3.16
N ARG A 395 4.06 -16.43 3.47
CA ARG A 395 4.08 -15.41 4.51
C ARG A 395 2.89 -15.57 5.42
N VAL A 396 3.05 -15.18 6.67
CA VAL A 396 1.96 -15.07 7.64
C VAL A 396 1.84 -13.60 8.02
N GLU A 397 0.79 -12.96 7.53
CA GLU A 397 0.45 -11.59 7.91
C GLU A 397 -0.13 -11.60 9.33
N VAL A 398 0.65 -11.12 10.28
CA VAL A 398 0.28 -11.20 11.71
C VAL A 398 -0.87 -10.26 12.03
N GLU A 399 -1.02 -9.17 11.30
CA GLU A 399 -2.16 -8.28 11.44
C GLU A 399 -3.48 -8.96 11.06
N ASP A 400 -3.50 -9.74 9.96
CA ASP A 400 -4.68 -10.50 9.56
C ASP A 400 -5.00 -11.60 10.57
N TYR A 401 -3.97 -12.33 11.04
CA TYR A 401 -4.15 -13.30 12.11
C TYR A 401 -4.68 -12.67 13.39
N TYR A 402 -4.16 -11.52 13.79
CA TYR A 402 -4.66 -10.78 14.95
C TYR A 402 -6.11 -10.34 14.76
N ARG A 403 -6.44 -9.87 13.55
CA ARG A 403 -7.79 -9.46 13.19
C ARG A 403 -8.78 -10.63 13.23
N GLU A 404 -8.38 -11.79 12.66
CA GLU A 404 -9.17 -13.02 12.75
C GLU A 404 -9.39 -13.45 14.20
N LYS A 405 -8.34 -13.45 15.03
CA LYS A 405 -8.44 -13.81 16.45
C LYS A 405 -9.27 -12.82 17.26
N LYS A 406 -9.16 -11.55 16.95
CA LYS A 406 -10.03 -10.52 17.52
C LYS A 406 -11.48 -10.77 17.11
N GLN A 407 -11.74 -11.07 15.83
CA GLN A 407 -13.06 -11.37 15.34
C GLN A 407 -13.63 -12.64 16.00
N GLU A 408 -12.84 -13.71 16.14
CA GLU A 408 -13.22 -14.89 16.92
C GLU A 408 -13.60 -14.54 18.37
N SER A 409 -12.87 -13.64 19.02
CA SER A 409 -13.20 -13.18 20.39
C SER A 409 -14.47 -12.35 20.45
N LEU A 410 -14.80 -11.62 19.36
CA LEU A 410 -16.02 -10.84 19.22
C LEU A 410 -17.26 -11.71 18.87
N GLU A 411 -17.04 -12.97 18.52
CA GLU A 411 -18.07 -13.98 18.26
C GLU A 411 -18.30 -14.90 19.47
N MET A 412 -18.17 -14.39 20.67
CA MET A 412 -18.52 -15.10 21.90
C MET A 412 -19.93 -14.72 22.36
N LEU A 413 -20.75 -15.72 22.67
CA LEU A 413 -21.98 -15.48 23.43
C LEU A 413 -21.60 -15.23 24.88
N GLN A 414 -21.86 -14.03 25.40
CA GLN A 414 -21.75 -13.74 26.83
C GLN A 414 -23.14 -13.77 27.45
N ILE A 415 -23.30 -14.54 28.51
CA ILE A 415 -24.53 -14.65 29.27
C ILE A 415 -24.32 -13.97 30.62
N PHE A 416 -25.06 -12.92 30.86
CA PHE A 416 -25.12 -12.23 32.14
C PHE A 416 -26.36 -12.65 32.89
N TRP A 417 -26.29 -12.73 34.19
CA TRP A 417 -27.45 -12.94 35.06
C TRP A 417 -27.54 -11.84 36.09
N ASP A 418 -28.78 -11.41 36.36
CA ASP A 418 -29.09 -10.48 37.44
C ASP A 418 -29.67 -11.24 38.64
N ASN A 419 -29.02 -11.07 39.78
CA ASN A 419 -29.46 -11.59 41.08
C ASN A 419 -29.98 -10.49 42.00
N GLY A 420 -30.52 -9.40 41.44
CA GLY A 420 -31.01 -8.22 42.14
C GLY A 420 -29.97 -7.09 42.30
N LYS A 421 -28.82 -7.17 41.62
CA LYS A 421 -27.73 -6.18 41.67
C LYS A 421 -27.39 -5.53 40.34
N SER A 422 -28.24 -5.73 39.33
CA SER A 422 -28.01 -5.39 37.93
C SER A 422 -26.89 -6.22 37.26
N PHE A 423 -26.89 -6.23 35.93
CA PHE A 423 -25.87 -6.94 35.14
C PHE A 423 -24.48 -6.38 35.38
N ASN A 424 -23.49 -7.26 35.58
CA ASN A 424 -22.07 -6.89 35.73
C ASN A 424 -21.16 -8.01 35.19
N GLU A 425 -19.90 -7.69 34.90
CA GLU A 425 -18.94 -8.64 34.33
C GLU A 425 -18.62 -9.84 35.24
N ALA A 426 -18.67 -9.67 36.54
CA ALA A 426 -18.39 -10.76 37.48
C ALA A 426 -19.53 -11.82 37.50
N ASP A 427 -20.75 -11.41 37.16
CA ASP A 427 -21.93 -12.26 37.08
C ASP A 427 -22.21 -12.57 35.59
N SER A 428 -21.20 -13.09 34.88
CA SER A 428 -21.31 -13.49 33.49
C SER A 428 -20.44 -14.70 33.14
N VAL A 429 -20.78 -15.36 32.03
CA VAL A 429 -20.01 -16.46 31.43
C VAL A 429 -19.96 -16.32 29.92
N ARG A 430 -18.86 -16.74 29.28
CA ARG A 430 -18.65 -16.65 27.84
C ARG A 430 -18.57 -18.02 27.21
N TYR A 431 -19.22 -18.18 26.07
CA TYR A 431 -19.23 -19.38 25.22
C TYR A 431 -18.82 -19.01 23.80
N LEU A 432 -17.90 -19.79 23.20
CA LEU A 432 -17.41 -19.55 21.85
C LEU A 432 -18.40 -20.11 20.80
N PHE A 433 -18.74 -19.30 19.79
CA PHE A 433 -19.36 -19.82 18.58
C PHE A 433 -18.33 -20.65 17.79
N ARG A 434 -18.64 -21.92 17.55
CA ARG A 434 -17.81 -22.81 16.74
C ARG A 434 -18.37 -22.90 15.33
N ASN A 435 -17.59 -22.47 14.33
CA ASN A 435 -18.06 -22.37 12.95
C ASN A 435 -19.37 -21.58 12.82
N GLY A 436 -19.49 -20.47 13.53
CA GLY A 436 -20.67 -19.62 13.53
C GLY A 436 -21.89 -20.20 14.25
N LYS A 437 -21.75 -21.28 15.01
CA LYS A 437 -22.84 -21.93 15.73
C LYS A 437 -22.51 -22.14 17.19
N ILE A 438 -23.55 -22.02 18.02
CA ILE A 438 -23.48 -22.36 19.44
C ILE A 438 -24.67 -23.22 19.82
N GLN A 439 -24.40 -24.23 20.61
CA GLN A 439 -25.39 -25.04 21.30
C GLN A 439 -24.91 -25.27 22.71
N THR A 440 -25.61 -24.75 23.71
CA THR A 440 -25.23 -24.84 25.13
C THR A 440 -26.46 -24.89 26.02
N GLU A 441 -26.29 -25.44 27.19
CA GLU A 441 -27.25 -25.36 28.27
C GLU A 441 -26.57 -24.62 29.44
N PHE A 442 -27.15 -23.49 29.84
CA PHE A 442 -26.64 -22.67 30.93
C PHE A 442 -27.44 -22.93 32.20
N GLU A 443 -26.77 -23.43 33.23
CA GLU A 443 -27.35 -23.62 34.55
C GLU A 443 -27.55 -22.26 35.22
N LEU A 444 -28.77 -21.99 35.69
CA LEU A 444 -29.12 -20.72 36.32
C LEU A 444 -28.56 -20.64 37.74
N PRO A 445 -27.74 -19.62 38.06
CA PRO A 445 -27.35 -19.34 39.44
C PRO A 445 -28.55 -19.06 40.34
N GLU A 446 -28.38 -19.32 41.64
CA GLU A 446 -29.45 -19.04 42.62
C GLU A 446 -29.89 -17.56 42.59
N ASN A 447 -31.18 -17.34 42.73
CA ASN A 447 -31.78 -16.01 42.73
C ASN A 447 -31.64 -15.22 41.40
N THR A 448 -31.43 -15.89 40.27
CA THR A 448 -31.42 -15.24 38.96
C THR A 448 -32.84 -14.74 38.62
N THR A 449 -32.97 -13.44 38.41
CA THR A 449 -34.25 -12.78 38.08
C THR A 449 -34.37 -12.42 36.60
N MET A 450 -33.25 -12.09 35.95
CA MET A 450 -33.16 -11.70 34.54
C MET A 450 -31.88 -12.30 33.90
N LEU A 451 -31.92 -12.44 32.57
CA LEU A 451 -30.75 -12.79 31.78
C LEU A 451 -30.55 -11.77 30.66
N ARG A 452 -29.30 -11.50 30.33
CA ARG A 452 -28.89 -10.80 29.11
C ARG A 452 -27.91 -11.68 28.35
N LEU A 453 -28.19 -11.89 27.10
CA LEU A 453 -27.34 -12.67 26.19
C LEU A 453 -26.80 -11.71 25.13
N ASP A 454 -25.49 -11.53 25.12
CA ASP A 454 -24.77 -10.70 24.16
C ASP A 454 -24.05 -11.61 23.16
N PRO A 455 -24.56 -11.76 21.93
CA PRO A 455 -23.97 -12.66 20.93
C PRO A 455 -22.75 -12.05 20.21
N GLY A 456 -21.87 -11.38 20.94
CA GLY A 456 -20.64 -10.72 20.48
C GLY A 456 -20.75 -9.20 20.44
N GLU A 457 -19.68 -8.54 19.99
CA GLU A 457 -19.49 -7.08 20.10
C GLU A 457 -19.58 -6.34 18.76
N MET A 458 -20.21 -6.93 17.73
CA MET A 458 -20.28 -6.30 16.39
C MET A 458 -21.65 -6.47 15.76
N SER A 459 -21.99 -5.53 14.88
CA SER A 459 -23.17 -5.63 14.02
C SER A 459 -23.16 -6.96 13.24
N LYS A 460 -24.26 -7.73 13.30
CA LYS A 460 -24.32 -9.07 12.71
C LYS A 460 -25.75 -9.54 12.38
N GLY A 461 -25.82 -10.58 11.56
CA GLY A 461 -27.01 -11.41 11.44
C GLY A 461 -26.94 -12.57 12.43
N LEU A 462 -28.03 -12.87 13.10
CA LEU A 462 -28.16 -13.96 14.05
C LEU A 462 -29.46 -14.71 13.83
N LYS A 463 -29.39 -16.04 13.85
CA LYS A 463 -30.56 -16.90 13.91
C LYS A 463 -30.65 -17.54 15.29
N ILE A 464 -31.78 -17.32 15.98
CA ILE A 464 -32.12 -18.04 17.21
C ILE A 464 -32.81 -19.31 16.79
N VAL A 465 -32.10 -20.42 16.83
CA VAL A 465 -32.62 -21.74 16.45
C VAL A 465 -33.48 -22.30 17.60
N LYS A 466 -32.95 -22.16 18.82
CA LYS A 466 -33.65 -22.62 20.04
C LYS A 466 -33.30 -21.70 21.22
N LEU A 467 -34.32 -21.28 21.93
CA LEU A 467 -34.18 -20.61 23.22
C LEU A 467 -35.34 -21.08 24.12
N THR A 468 -35.04 -22.07 24.95
CA THR A 468 -36.07 -22.77 25.74
C THR A 468 -35.59 -23.03 27.17
N TRP A 469 -36.50 -23.20 28.09
CA TRP A 469 -36.18 -23.74 29.40
C TRP A 469 -35.85 -25.25 29.31
N GLU A 470 -35.40 -25.85 30.42
CA GLU A 470 -35.08 -27.29 30.50
C GLU A 470 -36.22 -28.21 30.10
N ASP A 471 -37.49 -27.79 30.30
CA ASP A 471 -38.70 -28.52 29.96
C ASP A 471 -39.18 -28.28 28.52
N GLU A 472 -38.36 -27.69 27.66
CA GLU A 472 -38.65 -27.34 26.25
C GLU A 472 -39.71 -26.23 26.09
N SER A 473 -40.18 -25.60 27.18
CA SER A 473 -41.05 -24.45 27.07
C SER A 473 -40.30 -23.20 26.56
N GLN A 474 -40.96 -22.38 25.76
CA GLN A 474 -40.37 -21.20 25.12
C GLN A 474 -39.98 -20.13 26.12
N VAL A 475 -38.81 -19.54 25.94
CA VAL A 475 -38.36 -18.36 26.68
C VAL A 475 -38.91 -17.11 26.00
N LYS A 476 -39.52 -16.22 26.78
CA LYS A 476 -39.88 -14.90 26.29
C LYS A 476 -38.70 -13.95 26.43
N PHE A 477 -38.41 -13.26 25.37
CA PHE A 477 -37.31 -12.29 25.33
C PHE A 477 -37.67 -11.08 24.49
N HIS A 478 -36.94 -10.00 24.65
CA HIS A 478 -36.91 -8.90 23.72
C HIS A 478 -35.42 -8.66 23.30
N THR A 479 -35.23 -7.91 22.21
CA THR A 479 -33.91 -7.66 21.65
C THR A 479 -33.88 -6.29 20.96
N ASP A 480 -32.70 -5.68 20.88
CA ASP A 480 -32.42 -4.50 20.06
C ASP A 480 -32.22 -4.85 18.57
N GLY A 481 -32.14 -6.14 18.22
CA GLY A 481 -32.10 -6.63 16.86
C GLY A 481 -33.47 -6.53 16.14
N CYS A 482 -33.44 -6.21 14.85
CA CYS A 482 -34.62 -6.22 13.99
C CYS A 482 -34.85 -7.64 13.44
N GLU A 483 -36.03 -8.23 13.68
CA GLU A 483 -36.40 -9.49 13.06
C GLU A 483 -36.64 -9.30 11.56
N VAL A 484 -35.83 -9.98 10.74
CA VAL A 484 -35.83 -9.89 9.27
C VAL A 484 -36.51 -11.09 8.60
N SER A 485 -36.65 -12.18 9.34
CA SER A 485 -37.36 -13.40 8.99
C SER A 485 -37.61 -14.17 10.29
N SER A 486 -38.48 -15.20 10.29
CA SER A 486 -38.80 -15.95 11.50
C SER A 486 -37.56 -16.49 12.21
N GLY A 487 -37.26 -15.96 13.40
CA GLY A 487 -36.10 -16.30 14.21
C GLY A 487 -34.73 -15.78 13.68
N GLU A 488 -34.74 -14.99 12.59
CA GLU A 488 -33.54 -14.35 12.06
C GLU A 488 -33.55 -12.85 12.38
N PHE A 489 -32.52 -12.35 13.01
CA PHE A 489 -32.39 -10.97 13.48
C PHE A 489 -31.17 -10.30 12.83
N TYR A 490 -31.28 -9.00 12.56
CA TYR A 490 -30.16 -8.14 12.20
C TYR A 490 -29.90 -7.13 13.32
N PHE A 491 -28.70 -7.13 13.84
CA PHE A 491 -28.20 -6.17 14.82
C PHE A 491 -27.33 -5.15 14.08
N GLY A 492 -27.77 -3.89 14.09
CA GLY A 492 -27.06 -2.79 13.43
C GLY A 492 -26.02 -2.09 14.31
N GLY A 493 -26.08 -2.30 15.63
CA GLY A 493 -25.17 -1.74 16.62
C GLY A 493 -23.97 -2.63 16.93
N ASP A 494 -23.03 -2.08 17.71
CA ASP A 494 -21.82 -2.78 18.13
C ASP A 494 -22.00 -3.57 19.45
N ASP A 495 -23.18 -3.55 20.05
CA ASP A 495 -23.51 -4.23 21.32
C ASP A 495 -24.88 -4.93 21.20
N PRO A 496 -24.96 -6.04 20.44
CA PRO A 496 -26.18 -6.79 20.24
C PRO A 496 -26.66 -7.43 21.57
N GLN A 497 -27.93 -7.25 21.93
CA GLN A 497 -28.46 -7.76 23.17
C GLN A 497 -29.80 -8.52 22.98
N ILE A 498 -29.92 -9.61 23.73
CA ILE A 498 -31.17 -10.39 23.87
C ILE A 498 -31.45 -10.48 25.36
N ILE A 499 -32.61 -9.95 25.79
CA ILE A 499 -32.94 -9.82 27.21
C ILE A 499 -34.12 -10.70 27.55
N VAL A 500 -33.98 -11.52 28.58
CA VAL A 500 -35.01 -12.29 29.23
C VAL A 500 -35.44 -11.56 30.50
N ASP A 501 -36.54 -10.81 30.45
CA ASP A 501 -36.96 -9.89 31.51
C ASP A 501 -37.40 -10.57 32.81
N SER A 502 -37.71 -11.86 32.77
CA SER A 502 -38.17 -12.60 33.93
C SER A 502 -37.79 -14.07 33.82
N VAL A 503 -37.05 -14.51 34.79
CA VAL A 503 -36.72 -15.92 35.00
C VAL A 503 -37.66 -16.49 36.06
N PRO A 504 -38.52 -17.49 35.75
CA PRO A 504 -39.40 -18.10 36.74
C PRO A 504 -38.60 -18.83 37.84
N GLU A 505 -38.99 -18.72 39.09
CA GLU A 505 -38.28 -19.28 40.27
C GLU A 505 -38.04 -20.79 40.21
N ASN A 506 -38.84 -21.54 39.43
CA ASN A 506 -38.72 -22.99 39.31
C ASN A 506 -37.81 -23.46 38.17
N ARG A 507 -37.15 -22.53 37.45
CA ARG A 507 -36.26 -22.86 36.34
C ARG A 507 -34.85 -23.13 36.86
N LYS A 508 -34.18 -24.17 36.23
CA LYS A 508 -32.82 -24.60 36.58
C LYS A 508 -31.83 -24.30 35.49
N SER A 509 -32.26 -24.35 34.24
CA SER A 509 -31.37 -24.10 33.11
C SER A 509 -32.13 -23.52 31.91
N ILE A 510 -31.35 -22.89 31.01
CA ILE A 510 -31.81 -22.39 29.71
C ILE A 510 -30.98 -23.06 28.63
N LYS A 511 -31.65 -23.63 27.61
CA LYS A 511 -31.08 -24.20 26.42
C LYS A 511 -31.01 -23.18 25.31
N ILE A 512 -29.83 -22.98 24.77
CA ILE A 512 -29.52 -21.95 23.78
C ILE A 512 -28.88 -22.60 22.55
N GLU A 513 -29.54 -22.37 21.40
CA GLU A 513 -28.95 -22.74 20.10
C GLU A 513 -29.09 -21.55 19.15
N MET A 514 -27.94 -21.04 18.66
CA MET A 514 -27.88 -19.87 17.81
C MET A 514 -26.88 -20.12 16.66
N GLU A 515 -27.09 -19.40 15.54
CA GLU A 515 -26.24 -19.44 14.36
C GLU A 515 -26.00 -18.02 13.88
N ILE A 516 -24.73 -17.65 13.68
CA ILE A 516 -24.33 -16.39 13.05
C ILE A 516 -24.62 -16.50 11.55
N LEU A 517 -25.36 -15.55 11.01
CA LEU A 517 -25.72 -15.48 9.61
C LEU A 517 -24.76 -14.56 8.86
N ASP A 518 -24.65 -14.76 7.53
CA ASP A 518 -23.93 -13.84 6.66
C ASP A 518 -24.49 -12.41 6.81
N ARG A 519 -23.62 -11.50 7.24
CA ARG A 519 -23.97 -10.12 7.57
C ARG A 519 -24.59 -9.39 6.39
N GLN A 520 -23.96 -9.48 5.21
CA GLN A 520 -24.41 -8.71 4.03
C GLN A 520 -25.79 -9.18 3.56
N THR A 521 -26.02 -10.48 3.58
CA THR A 521 -27.33 -11.07 3.23
C THR A 521 -28.41 -10.65 4.22
N THR A 522 -28.10 -10.67 5.52
CA THR A 522 -29.05 -10.31 6.59
C THR A 522 -29.35 -8.81 6.58
N GLU A 523 -28.34 -7.98 6.34
CA GLU A 523 -28.49 -6.53 6.18
C GLU A 523 -29.39 -6.16 4.98
N LYS A 524 -29.24 -6.84 3.85
CA LYS A 524 -30.14 -6.66 2.70
C LYS A 524 -31.60 -7.00 3.04
N LYS A 525 -31.83 -8.07 3.81
CA LYS A 525 -33.18 -8.41 4.30
C LYS A 525 -33.72 -7.30 5.22
N PHE A 526 -32.89 -6.77 6.12
CA PHE A 526 -33.24 -5.65 7.00
C PHE A 526 -33.71 -4.43 6.21
N TRP A 527 -32.93 -3.99 5.22
CA TRP A 527 -33.31 -2.83 4.41
C TRP A 527 -34.64 -3.03 3.67
N LYS A 528 -34.95 -4.25 3.25
CA LYS A 528 -36.23 -4.59 2.63
C LYS A 528 -37.37 -4.45 3.62
N VAL A 529 -37.26 -5.06 4.79
CA VAL A 529 -38.29 -4.98 5.87
C VAL A 529 -38.46 -3.52 6.29
N TYR A 530 -37.40 -2.78 6.51
CA TYR A 530 -37.43 -1.36 6.86
C TYR A 530 -38.18 -0.51 5.81
N ALA A 531 -37.90 -0.74 4.53
CA ALA A 531 -38.57 -0.02 3.44
C ALA A 531 -40.10 -0.34 3.39
N GLU A 532 -40.47 -1.58 3.64
CA GLU A 532 -41.88 -2.00 3.72
C GLU A 532 -42.60 -1.36 4.91
N GLN A 533 -42.00 -1.38 6.10
CA GLN A 533 -42.54 -0.74 7.31
C GLN A 533 -42.66 0.78 7.14
N LYS A 534 -41.67 1.43 6.54
CA LYS A 534 -41.69 2.86 6.26
C LYS A 534 -42.86 3.23 5.34
N ARG A 535 -43.07 2.47 4.25
CA ARG A 535 -44.20 2.68 3.33
C ARG A 535 -45.55 2.50 4.04
N ALA A 536 -45.69 1.46 4.88
CA ALA A 536 -46.89 1.23 5.65
C ALA A 536 -47.19 2.38 6.63
N MET A 537 -46.14 2.90 7.30
CA MET A 537 -46.26 4.03 8.22
C MET A 537 -46.64 5.34 7.50
N GLU A 538 -46.08 5.59 6.33
CA GLU A 538 -46.44 6.72 5.47
C GLU A 538 -47.90 6.65 5.01
N GLN A 539 -48.39 5.45 4.62
CA GLN A 539 -49.78 5.23 4.27
C GLN A 539 -50.71 5.46 5.46
N MET A 540 -50.40 4.89 6.64
CA MET A 540 -51.16 5.13 7.86
C MET A 540 -51.19 6.61 8.24
N SER A 541 -50.08 7.33 8.09
CA SER A 541 -50.02 8.76 8.36
C SER A 541 -50.90 9.57 7.40
N GLN A 542 -50.93 9.20 6.11
CA GLN A 542 -51.84 9.82 5.13
C GLN A 542 -53.30 9.52 5.43
N GLU A 543 -53.64 8.27 5.77
CA GLU A 543 -55.01 7.91 6.18
C GLU A 543 -55.47 8.66 7.43
N LEU A 544 -54.56 8.79 8.42
CA LEU A 544 -54.83 9.53 9.65
C LEU A 544 -55.09 11.02 9.35
N ALA A 545 -54.27 11.61 8.47
CA ALA A 545 -54.45 13.00 8.04
C ALA A 545 -55.79 13.21 7.30
N GLN A 546 -56.17 12.25 6.42
CA GLN A 546 -57.46 12.30 5.73
C GLN A 546 -58.62 12.18 6.71
N LYS A 547 -58.58 11.23 7.66
CA LYS A 547 -59.61 11.08 8.69
C LYS A 547 -59.72 12.31 9.57
N LYS A 548 -58.57 12.91 9.94
CA LYS A 548 -58.54 14.16 10.70
C LYS A 548 -59.18 15.32 9.94
N ALA A 549 -58.85 15.48 8.65
CA ALA A 549 -59.46 16.50 7.79
C ALA A 549 -61.00 16.30 7.67
N LEU A 550 -61.46 15.05 7.57
CA LEU A 550 -62.87 14.72 7.54
C LEU A 550 -63.59 15.10 8.86
N VAL A 551 -62.99 14.81 10.00
CA VAL A 551 -63.47 15.21 11.32
C VAL A 551 -63.55 16.73 11.43
N ASP A 552 -62.50 17.44 11.03
CA ASP A 552 -62.46 18.91 11.03
C ASP A 552 -63.54 19.50 10.11
N GLN A 553 -63.80 18.88 8.96
CA GLN A 553 -64.86 19.27 8.04
C GLN A 553 -66.28 19.07 8.68
N VAL A 554 -66.50 17.95 9.34
CA VAL A 554 -67.72 17.66 10.05
C VAL A 554 -67.94 18.65 11.21
N GLU A 555 -66.92 18.86 12.02
CA GLU A 555 -66.95 19.80 13.15
C GLU A 555 -67.10 21.27 12.70
N GLY A 556 -66.55 21.62 11.55
CA GLY A 556 -66.71 22.94 10.91
C GLY A 556 -68.04 23.16 10.26
N SER A 557 -68.84 22.10 10.03
CA SER A 557 -70.13 22.15 9.34
C SER A 557 -71.20 22.89 10.16
N LYS A 558 -72.15 23.58 9.44
CA LYS A 558 -73.28 24.25 10.07
C LYS A 558 -74.12 23.26 10.85
N ALA A 559 -74.35 22.06 10.36
CA ALA A 559 -75.11 21.02 10.98
C ALA A 559 -74.53 20.61 12.36
N TRP A 560 -73.18 20.43 12.46
CA TRP A 560 -72.50 20.09 13.71
C TRP A 560 -72.56 21.25 14.74
N LYS A 561 -72.39 22.49 14.25
CA LYS A 561 -72.50 23.68 15.10
C LYS A 561 -73.94 23.82 15.71
N VAL A 562 -74.96 23.55 14.91
CA VAL A 562 -76.38 23.51 15.39
C VAL A 562 -76.57 22.35 16.35
N TYR A 563 -76.07 21.15 16.05
CA TYR A 563 -76.16 20.00 16.94
C TYR A 563 -75.48 20.24 18.29
N ARG A 564 -74.32 20.85 18.33
CA ARG A 564 -73.61 21.23 19.57
C ARG A 564 -74.35 22.31 20.35
N ALA A 565 -75.00 23.25 19.67
CA ALA A 565 -75.79 24.28 20.31
C ALA A 565 -77.04 23.69 20.98
N ILE A 566 -77.70 22.72 20.33
CA ILE A 566 -78.87 22.03 20.89
C ILE A 566 -78.50 21.12 22.10
N LYS A 567 -77.28 20.51 22.09
CA LYS A 567 -76.87 19.63 23.18
C LYS A 567 -76.29 20.37 24.40
N ARG A 568 -76.12 21.72 24.33
CA ARG A 568 -75.70 22.59 25.43
C ARG A 568 -76.88 23.28 26.13
N VAL A 569 -78.10 23.04 25.68
CA VAL A 569 -79.31 23.34 26.34
C VAL A 569 -79.86 22.06 27.04
#